data_1714e7c5955cd5aa138b74abb15c7b82
#
_entry.id   1714e7c5955cd5aa138b74abb15c7b82
#
_cell.length_a   1.000
_cell.length_b   1.000
_cell.length_c   1.000
_cell.angle_alpha   90.00
_cell.angle_beta   90.00
_cell.angle_gamma   90.00
#
_symmetry.space_group_name_H-M   'P 1'
#
loop_
_entity.id
_entity.type
_entity.pdbx_description
1 polymer ?
#
loop_
_entity_poly.entity_id
_entity_poly.type
_entity_poly.pdbx_seq_one_letter_code
_entity_poly.pdbx_strand_id
1 'polypeptide(L)'
;EGLRAAELAANRIIWQNVPVLVSYPTREELASLTYRSKKEIEGQVRIVTIPGADVCACCGTHTATTGQVGQIKILAAENYKGGVRLSVVCGQRALLAAQEMRQRQADIGALLSAKADQTAVAVHRVYDEYTALKFTHFGVCSQLFDALAGLTGPGEDAIRTVPGLDPDGLH
;
A
#
# COMPACT_ATOMS: atom_id res chain seq x y z
N GLU A 1 -8.81 7.96 -2.91
CA GLU A 1 -10.28 8.01 -2.57
C GLU A 1 -11.01 6.79 -3.12
N GLY A 2 -10.89 6.47 -4.41
CA GLY A 2 -11.60 5.36 -5.06
C GLY A 2 -11.38 3.97 -4.44
N LEU A 3 -10.15 3.65 -4.01
CA LEU A 3 -9.84 2.34 -3.39
C LEU A 3 -10.55 2.16 -2.04
N ARG A 4 -10.60 3.20 -1.21
CA ARG A 4 -11.31 3.16 0.06
C ARG A 4 -12.83 2.99 -0.14
N ALA A 5 -13.38 3.67 -1.13
CA ALA A 5 -14.79 3.54 -1.48
C ALA A 5 -15.12 2.13 -1.99
N ALA A 6 -14.28 1.55 -2.87
CA ALA A 6 -14.44 0.20 -3.37
C ALA A 6 -14.33 -0.87 -2.25
N GLU A 7 -13.35 -0.74 -1.35
CA GLU A 7 -13.19 -1.62 -0.20
C GLU A 7 -14.42 -1.55 0.72
N LEU A 8 -14.92 -0.36 1.00
CA LEU A 8 -16.10 -0.17 1.84
C LEU A 8 -17.36 -0.73 1.17
N ALA A 9 -17.54 -0.51 -0.14
CA ALA A 9 -18.67 -1.05 -0.88
C ALA A 9 -18.70 -2.59 -0.84
N ALA A 10 -17.56 -3.23 -1.06
CA ALA A 10 -17.44 -4.69 -0.96
C ALA A 10 -17.76 -5.20 0.45
N ASN A 11 -17.23 -4.54 1.49
CA ASN A 11 -17.53 -4.91 2.87
C ASN A 11 -19.00 -4.71 3.25
N ARG A 12 -19.67 -3.69 2.72
CA ARG A 12 -21.12 -3.50 2.94
C ARG A 12 -21.95 -4.68 2.43
N ILE A 13 -21.60 -5.24 1.28
CA ILE A 13 -22.27 -6.45 0.73
C ILE A 13 -21.96 -7.67 1.61
N ILE A 14 -20.75 -7.80 2.14
CA ILE A 14 -20.39 -8.85 3.07
C ILE A 14 -21.23 -8.76 4.36
N TRP A 15 -21.38 -7.57 4.92
CA TRP A 15 -22.13 -7.35 6.17
C TRP A 15 -23.63 -7.56 6.01
N GLN A 16 -24.18 -7.38 4.80
CA GLN A 16 -25.57 -7.71 4.50
C GLN A 16 -25.86 -9.22 4.53
N ASN A 17 -24.81 -10.04 4.44
CA ASN A 17 -24.90 -11.51 4.47
C ASN A 17 -25.92 -12.07 3.47
N VAL A 18 -25.93 -11.57 2.24
CA VAL A 18 -26.85 -12.02 1.20
C VAL A 18 -26.43 -13.38 0.64
N PRO A 19 -27.38 -14.21 0.15
CA PRO A 19 -27.07 -15.52 -0.45
C PRO A 19 -26.26 -15.34 -1.75
N VAL A 20 -25.35 -16.27 -2.00
CA VAL A 20 -24.65 -16.41 -3.28
C VAL A 20 -25.36 -17.48 -4.08
N LEU A 21 -26.09 -17.06 -5.10
CA LEU A 21 -26.93 -17.93 -5.91
C LEU A 21 -26.16 -18.46 -7.11
N VAL A 22 -26.35 -19.75 -7.40
CA VAL A 22 -25.76 -20.41 -8.57
C VAL A 22 -26.89 -20.92 -9.45
N SER A 23 -26.82 -20.60 -10.74
CA SER A 23 -27.79 -21.06 -11.74
C SER A 23 -27.08 -21.51 -13.02
N TYR A 24 -27.80 -22.29 -13.81
CA TYR A 24 -27.39 -22.78 -15.13
C TYR A 24 -28.48 -22.46 -16.14
N PRO A 25 -28.58 -21.17 -16.57
CA PRO A 25 -29.64 -20.73 -17.47
C PRO A 25 -29.57 -21.41 -18.84
N THR A 26 -30.71 -21.55 -19.49
CA THR A 26 -30.81 -21.93 -20.90
C THR A 26 -30.21 -20.87 -21.81
N ARG A 27 -30.00 -21.17 -23.10
CA ARG A 27 -29.53 -20.18 -24.09
C ARG A 27 -30.43 -18.99 -24.20
N GLU A 28 -31.76 -19.21 -24.14
CA GLU A 28 -32.78 -18.15 -24.26
C GLU A 28 -32.75 -17.23 -23.03
N GLU A 29 -32.68 -17.80 -21.84
CA GLU A 29 -32.55 -17.04 -20.59
C GLU A 29 -31.22 -16.27 -20.54
N LEU A 30 -30.14 -16.89 -20.99
CA LEU A 30 -28.80 -16.27 -20.99
C LEU A 30 -28.75 -15.06 -21.95
N ALA A 31 -29.47 -15.11 -23.09
CA ALA A 31 -29.51 -14.01 -24.04
C ALA A 31 -30.23 -12.77 -23.49
N SER A 32 -31.11 -12.95 -22.50
CA SER A 32 -31.81 -11.85 -21.81
C SER A 32 -31.11 -11.36 -20.54
N LEU A 33 -30.10 -12.10 -20.05
CA LEU A 33 -29.41 -11.83 -18.79
C LEU A 33 -28.21 -10.91 -19.00
N THR A 34 -28.16 -9.83 -18.25
CA THR A 34 -26.95 -8.99 -18.18
C THR A 34 -25.98 -9.56 -17.14
N TYR A 35 -24.82 -10.04 -17.58
CA TYR A 35 -23.81 -10.61 -16.70
C TYR A 35 -22.39 -10.28 -17.18
N ARG A 36 -21.41 -10.32 -16.28
CA ARG A 36 -20.00 -10.17 -16.61
C ARG A 36 -19.40 -11.52 -17.02
N SER A 37 -18.60 -11.54 -18.08
CA SER A 37 -17.77 -12.67 -18.46
C SER A 37 -16.38 -12.21 -18.88
N LYS A 38 -15.36 -13.00 -18.57
CA LYS A 38 -13.97 -12.76 -19.01
C LYS A 38 -13.68 -13.33 -20.40
N LYS A 39 -14.49 -14.26 -20.86
CA LYS A 39 -14.33 -14.98 -22.14
C LYS A 39 -15.72 -15.34 -22.69
N GLU A 40 -15.78 -15.53 -24.00
CA GLU A 40 -16.91 -16.27 -24.56
C GLU A 40 -16.86 -17.73 -24.05
N ILE A 41 -17.99 -18.22 -23.61
CA ILE A 41 -18.11 -19.56 -23.02
C ILE A 41 -18.95 -20.40 -23.98
N GLU A 42 -18.33 -21.45 -24.50
CA GLU A 42 -19.03 -22.48 -25.27
C GLU A 42 -19.65 -23.50 -24.31
N GLY A 43 -20.90 -23.92 -24.61
CA GLY A 43 -21.62 -24.89 -23.81
C GLY A 43 -22.44 -24.29 -22.65
N GLN A 44 -22.59 -25.06 -21.58
CA GLN A 44 -23.39 -24.66 -20.41
C GLN A 44 -22.67 -23.60 -19.58
N VAL A 45 -23.30 -22.46 -19.38
CA VAL A 45 -22.78 -21.34 -18.60
C VAL A 45 -23.27 -21.43 -17.16
N ARG A 46 -22.33 -21.38 -16.22
CA ARG A 46 -22.63 -21.28 -14.79
C ARG A 46 -22.64 -19.80 -14.38
N ILE A 47 -23.78 -19.31 -13.97
CA ILE A 47 -23.98 -17.95 -13.48
C ILE A 47 -23.96 -17.94 -11.97
N VAL A 48 -23.21 -17.01 -11.41
CA VAL A 48 -23.15 -16.72 -9.97
C VAL A 48 -23.72 -15.33 -9.76
N THR A 49 -24.76 -15.23 -8.93
CA THR A 49 -25.45 -13.98 -8.62
C THR A 49 -25.28 -13.65 -7.15
N ILE A 50 -24.81 -12.44 -6.89
CA ILE A 50 -24.86 -11.82 -5.57
C ILE A 50 -25.91 -10.70 -5.67
N PRO A 51 -27.13 -10.90 -5.12
CA PRO A 51 -28.23 -9.96 -5.26
C PRO A 51 -27.83 -8.53 -4.88
N GLY A 52 -28.13 -7.58 -5.76
CA GLY A 52 -27.80 -6.17 -5.57
C GLY A 52 -26.32 -5.80 -5.73
N ALA A 53 -25.43 -6.74 -6.06
CA ALA A 53 -24.00 -6.49 -6.19
C ALA A 53 -23.42 -6.94 -7.52
N ASP A 54 -23.59 -8.19 -7.93
CA ASP A 54 -22.95 -8.72 -9.14
C ASP A 54 -23.67 -9.93 -9.73
N VAL A 55 -23.57 -10.05 -11.05
CA VAL A 55 -23.98 -11.23 -11.82
C VAL A 55 -22.82 -11.58 -12.76
N CYS A 56 -22.22 -12.75 -12.60
CA CYS A 56 -21.08 -13.11 -13.43
C CYS A 56 -21.05 -14.60 -13.81
N ALA A 57 -20.47 -14.89 -14.96
CA ALA A 57 -20.13 -16.24 -15.35
C ALA A 57 -18.83 -16.66 -14.61
N CYS A 58 -18.93 -17.64 -13.72
CA CYS A 58 -17.80 -18.07 -12.90
C CYS A 58 -17.87 -19.57 -12.59
N CYS A 59 -16.78 -20.28 -12.85
CA CYS A 59 -16.62 -21.71 -12.54
C CYS A 59 -15.95 -21.99 -11.19
N GLY A 60 -15.52 -20.94 -10.48
CA GLY A 60 -14.84 -21.08 -9.18
C GLY A 60 -15.77 -21.51 -8.06
N THR A 61 -15.17 -21.87 -6.92
CA THR A 61 -15.90 -22.13 -5.67
C THR A 61 -16.33 -20.83 -5.02
N HIS A 62 -17.50 -20.85 -4.37
CA HIS A 62 -18.06 -19.70 -3.67
C HIS A 62 -18.57 -20.10 -2.30
N THR A 63 -18.62 -19.17 -1.38
CA THR A 63 -19.32 -19.32 -0.10
C THR A 63 -20.83 -19.34 -0.32
N ALA A 64 -21.60 -19.92 0.59
CA ALA A 64 -23.05 -19.94 0.50
C ALA A 64 -23.69 -18.55 0.69
N THR A 65 -23.04 -17.71 1.51
CA THR A 65 -23.47 -16.31 1.73
C THR A 65 -22.25 -15.40 1.72
N THR A 66 -22.46 -14.11 1.45
CA THR A 66 -21.39 -13.09 1.43
C THR A 66 -20.75 -12.90 2.81
N GLY A 67 -21.51 -13.07 3.89
CA GLY A 67 -21.00 -12.96 5.26
C GLY A 67 -19.90 -13.97 5.61
N GLN A 68 -19.89 -15.13 4.97
CA GLN A 68 -18.85 -16.16 5.17
C GLN A 68 -17.47 -15.74 4.62
N VAL A 69 -17.39 -14.71 3.79
CA VAL A 69 -16.11 -14.11 3.35
C VAL A 69 -15.42 -13.40 4.50
N GLY A 70 -16.16 -12.92 5.48
CA GLY A 70 -15.69 -12.12 6.59
C GLY A 70 -15.42 -10.66 6.15
N GLN A 71 -14.23 -10.18 6.41
CA GLN A 71 -13.81 -8.84 6.01
C GLN A 71 -12.89 -8.89 4.79
N ILE A 72 -13.03 -7.94 3.88
CA ILE A 72 -12.06 -7.70 2.80
C ILE A 72 -11.17 -6.53 3.17
N LYS A 73 -9.86 -6.69 2.92
CA LYS A 73 -8.86 -5.61 3.02
C LYS A 73 -8.05 -5.53 1.74
N ILE A 74 -8.01 -4.34 1.12
CA ILE A 74 -7.10 -4.05 0.00
C ILE A 74 -5.76 -3.64 0.60
N LEU A 75 -4.72 -4.39 0.29
CA LEU A 75 -3.35 -4.14 0.78
C LEU A 75 -2.57 -3.23 -0.17
N ALA A 76 -2.72 -3.43 -1.48
CA ALA A 76 -2.03 -2.65 -2.50
C ALA A 76 -2.85 -2.55 -3.79
N ALA A 77 -2.54 -1.54 -4.58
CA ALA A 77 -3.05 -1.36 -5.93
C ALA A 77 -1.92 -0.87 -6.83
N GLU A 78 -1.79 -1.47 -7.99
CA GLU A 78 -0.76 -1.14 -8.99
C GLU A 78 -1.38 -1.07 -10.39
N ASN A 79 -0.83 -0.21 -11.23
CA ASN A 79 -1.25 -0.12 -12.63
C ASN A 79 -0.83 -1.39 -13.35
N TYR A 80 -1.74 -2.02 -14.09
CA TYR A 80 -1.48 -3.25 -14.79
C TYR A 80 -2.28 -3.36 -16.10
N LYS A 81 -1.59 -3.41 -17.24
CA LYS A 81 -2.18 -3.65 -18.58
C LYS A 81 -3.42 -2.80 -18.89
N GLY A 82 -3.33 -1.49 -18.65
CA GLY A 82 -4.45 -0.55 -18.88
C GLY A 82 -5.57 -0.61 -17.84
N GLY A 83 -5.40 -1.37 -16.77
CA GLY A 83 -6.28 -1.45 -15.61
C GLY A 83 -5.52 -1.38 -14.30
N VAL A 84 -6.15 -1.88 -13.23
CA VAL A 84 -5.58 -1.90 -11.88
C VAL A 84 -5.53 -3.34 -11.36
N ARG A 85 -4.39 -3.75 -10.85
CA ARG A 85 -4.22 -5.00 -10.09
C ARG A 85 -4.34 -4.67 -8.60
N LEU A 86 -5.23 -5.36 -7.91
CA LEU A 86 -5.42 -5.23 -6.47
C LEU A 86 -4.86 -6.45 -5.74
N SER A 87 -4.07 -6.20 -4.70
CA SER A 87 -3.71 -7.21 -3.70
C SER A 87 -4.74 -7.17 -2.58
N VAL A 88 -5.49 -8.26 -2.41
CA VAL A 88 -6.63 -8.32 -1.49
C VAL A 88 -6.49 -9.52 -0.57
N VAL A 89 -6.84 -9.35 0.69
CA VAL A 89 -6.98 -10.42 1.68
C VAL A 89 -8.36 -10.40 2.30
N CYS A 90 -8.85 -11.59 2.72
CA CYS A 90 -10.19 -11.76 3.27
C CYS A 90 -10.16 -12.53 4.59
N GLY A 91 -11.21 -12.38 5.40
CA GLY A 91 -11.45 -13.12 6.63
C GLY A 91 -10.29 -13.00 7.62
N GLN A 92 -9.82 -14.12 8.16
CA GLN A 92 -8.72 -14.16 9.13
C GLN A 92 -7.46 -13.45 8.61
N ARG A 93 -7.11 -13.59 7.31
CA ARG A 93 -5.94 -12.91 6.74
C ARG A 93 -6.07 -11.39 6.77
N ALA A 94 -7.29 -10.85 6.60
CA ALA A 94 -7.53 -9.42 6.72
C ALA A 94 -7.34 -8.94 8.17
N LEU A 95 -7.78 -9.71 9.16
CA LEU A 95 -7.55 -9.42 10.58
C LEU A 95 -6.06 -9.44 10.91
N LEU A 96 -5.32 -10.47 10.49
CA LEU A 96 -3.89 -10.59 10.74
C LEU A 96 -3.12 -9.43 10.11
N ALA A 97 -3.45 -9.05 8.87
CA ALA A 97 -2.84 -7.89 8.20
C ALA A 97 -3.09 -6.58 8.97
N ALA A 98 -4.30 -6.38 9.49
CA ALA A 98 -4.62 -5.21 10.31
C ALA A 98 -3.84 -5.20 11.64
N GLN A 99 -3.70 -6.36 12.30
CA GLN A 99 -2.91 -6.52 13.52
C GLN A 99 -1.42 -6.21 13.26
N GLU A 100 -0.87 -6.72 12.18
CA GLU A 100 0.51 -6.47 11.80
C GLU A 100 0.77 -4.98 11.49
N MET A 101 -0.14 -4.34 10.75
CA MET A 101 -0.04 -2.90 10.49
C MET A 101 -0.08 -2.07 11.79
N ARG A 102 -0.96 -2.45 12.73
CA ARG A 102 -1.02 -1.82 14.04
C ARG A 102 0.26 -2.03 14.84
N GLN A 103 0.84 -3.22 14.81
CA GLN A 103 2.09 -3.51 15.50
C GLN A 103 3.24 -2.67 14.95
N ARG A 104 3.41 -2.64 13.63
CA ARG A 104 4.43 -1.79 12.98
C ARG A 104 4.29 -0.31 13.37
N GLN A 105 3.05 0.19 13.42
CA GLN A 105 2.79 1.56 13.87
C GLN A 105 3.17 1.78 15.34
N ALA A 106 2.90 0.81 16.21
CA ALA A 106 3.29 0.86 17.62
C ALA A 106 4.82 0.85 17.79
N ASP A 107 5.52 0.02 17.02
CA ASP A 107 6.99 -0.06 17.07
C ASP A 107 7.62 1.28 16.62
N ILE A 108 7.13 1.89 15.55
CA ILE A 108 7.57 3.23 15.12
C ILE A 108 7.24 4.28 16.18
N GLY A 109 6.04 4.22 16.76
CA GLY A 109 5.63 5.13 17.84
C GLY A 109 6.53 5.02 19.07
N ALA A 110 6.91 3.80 19.47
CA ALA A 110 7.83 3.56 20.58
C ALA A 110 9.21 4.14 20.28
N LEU A 111 9.76 3.91 19.08
CA LEU A 111 11.05 4.46 18.66
C LEU A 111 11.09 5.98 18.70
N LEU A 112 10.01 6.64 18.29
CA LEU A 112 9.92 8.09 18.19
C LEU A 112 9.28 8.77 19.41
N SER A 113 8.97 8.01 20.47
CA SER A 113 8.23 8.47 21.66
C SER A 113 6.93 9.20 21.28
N ALA A 114 6.21 8.67 20.28
CA ALA A 114 5.01 9.24 19.71
C ALA A 114 3.77 8.38 19.98
N LYS A 115 2.63 9.02 20.22
CA LYS A 115 1.33 8.33 20.28
C LYS A 115 0.97 7.79 18.88
N ALA A 116 0.09 6.78 18.84
CA ALA A 116 -0.29 6.10 17.59
C ALA A 116 -0.84 7.04 16.52
N ASP A 117 -1.63 8.05 16.89
CA ASP A 117 -2.19 9.07 16.01
C ASP A 117 -1.18 10.15 15.61
N GLN A 118 -0.03 10.24 16.27
CA GLN A 118 1.04 11.21 16.05
C GLN A 118 2.27 10.62 15.33
N THR A 119 2.26 9.34 15.00
CA THR A 119 3.41 8.63 14.43
C THR A 119 3.90 9.28 13.13
N ALA A 120 2.99 9.65 12.22
CA ALA A 120 3.35 10.30 10.96
C ALA A 120 3.99 11.68 11.18
N VAL A 121 3.44 12.47 12.11
CA VAL A 121 3.99 13.79 12.48
C VAL A 121 5.40 13.63 13.06
N ALA A 122 5.60 12.64 13.92
CA ALA A 122 6.91 12.38 14.51
C ALA A 122 7.96 11.95 13.46
N VAL A 123 7.57 11.16 12.46
CA VAL A 123 8.45 10.80 11.34
C VAL A 123 8.85 12.05 10.54
N HIS A 124 7.90 12.93 10.20
CA HIS A 124 8.20 14.17 9.49
C HIS A 124 9.14 15.07 10.31
N ARG A 125 8.88 15.23 11.61
CA ARG A 125 9.76 16.01 12.47
C ARG A 125 11.21 15.50 12.43
N VAL A 126 11.42 14.18 12.61
CA VAL A 126 12.78 13.60 12.58
C VAL A 126 13.42 13.75 11.22
N TYR A 127 12.66 13.63 10.13
CA TYR A 127 13.17 13.85 8.78
C TYR A 127 13.61 15.32 8.57
N ASP A 128 12.84 16.28 9.05
CA ASP A 128 13.15 17.71 8.95
C ASP A 128 14.38 18.06 9.80
N GLU A 129 14.45 17.54 11.04
CA GLU A 129 15.62 17.69 11.93
C GLU A 129 16.88 17.11 11.30
N TYR A 130 16.80 15.90 10.72
CA TYR A 130 17.90 15.26 10.01
C TYR A 130 18.37 16.10 8.81
N THR A 131 17.42 16.61 8.03
CA THR A 131 17.73 17.45 6.86
C THR A 131 18.43 18.75 7.28
N ALA A 132 17.92 19.42 8.31
CA ALA A 132 18.54 20.62 8.87
C ALA A 132 19.96 20.36 9.39
N LEU A 133 20.14 19.23 10.12
CA LEU A 133 21.43 18.81 10.62
C LEU A 133 22.44 18.54 9.48
N LYS A 134 21.98 17.89 8.40
CA LYS A 134 22.80 17.64 7.20
C LYS A 134 23.30 18.95 6.58
N PHE A 135 22.45 19.96 6.44
CA PHE A 135 22.84 21.28 5.92
C PHE A 135 23.82 22.00 6.87
N THR A 136 23.57 21.96 8.18
CA THR A 136 24.46 22.53 9.19
C THR A 136 25.83 21.87 9.15
N HIS A 137 25.86 20.54 9.09
CA HIS A 137 27.10 19.77 8.97
C HIS A 137 27.89 20.16 7.72
N PHE A 138 27.22 20.24 6.56
CA PHE A 138 27.86 20.67 5.31
C PHE A 138 28.46 22.08 5.44
N GLY A 139 27.73 23.03 6.05
CA GLY A 139 28.22 24.38 6.28
C GLY A 139 29.47 24.43 7.18
N VAL A 140 29.47 23.63 8.26
CA VAL A 140 30.65 23.53 9.15
C VAL A 140 31.85 22.91 8.42
N CYS A 141 31.64 21.85 7.64
CA CYS A 141 32.68 21.26 6.82
C CYS A 141 33.27 22.25 5.80
N SER A 142 32.42 23.03 5.12
CA SER A 142 32.86 24.07 4.19
C SER A 142 33.73 25.12 4.88
N GLN A 143 33.30 25.64 6.03
CA GLN A 143 34.08 26.60 6.82
C GLN A 143 35.42 26.03 7.28
N LEU A 144 35.42 24.74 7.67
CA LEU A 144 36.66 24.05 8.05
C LEU A 144 37.62 23.94 6.87
N PHE A 145 37.14 23.58 5.67
CA PHE A 145 37.97 23.49 4.48
C PHE A 145 38.52 24.86 4.06
N ASP A 146 37.68 25.91 4.12
CA ASP A 146 38.15 27.28 3.84
C ASP A 146 39.23 27.74 4.81
N ALA A 147 39.06 27.45 6.10
CA ALA A 147 40.07 27.73 7.11
C ALA A 147 41.38 26.98 6.87
N LEU A 148 41.30 25.68 6.53
CA LEU A 148 42.49 24.86 6.23
C LEU A 148 43.17 25.32 4.92
N ALA A 149 42.42 25.71 3.92
CA ALA A 149 42.99 26.28 2.68
C ALA A 149 43.73 27.59 2.95
N GLY A 150 43.21 28.44 3.83
CA GLY A 150 43.85 29.69 4.22
C GLY A 150 45.18 29.53 4.96
N LEU A 151 45.48 28.31 5.48
CA LEU A 151 46.78 27.98 6.10
C LEU A 151 47.84 27.52 5.10
N THR A 152 47.49 27.45 3.81
CA THR A 152 48.41 27.02 2.74
C THR A 152 48.94 28.27 2.04
N GLY A 153 50.25 28.39 1.93
CA GLY A 153 50.88 29.57 1.30
C GLY A 153 50.69 29.58 -0.23
N PRO A 154 50.83 30.74 -0.88
CA PRO A 154 50.75 30.83 -2.33
C PRO A 154 51.84 29.97 -3.00
N GLY A 155 51.42 29.01 -3.85
CA GLY A 155 52.31 28.09 -4.57
C GLY A 155 52.69 26.83 -3.81
N GLU A 156 52.07 26.55 -2.65
CA GLU A 156 52.27 25.30 -1.92
C GLU A 156 51.05 24.36 -2.20
N ASP A 157 51.35 23.15 -2.64
CA ASP A 157 50.34 22.07 -2.73
C ASP A 157 50.30 21.32 -1.38
N ALA A 158 49.16 21.29 -0.75
CA ALA A 158 48.94 20.58 0.51
C ALA A 158 47.78 19.60 0.43
N ILE A 159 48.01 18.33 0.77
CA ILE A 159 46.97 17.34 1.01
C ILE A 159 46.75 17.28 2.52
N ARG A 160 45.54 17.61 2.97
CA ARG A 160 45.15 17.54 4.38
C ARG A 160 44.06 16.51 4.57
N THR A 161 44.25 15.60 5.51
CA THR A 161 43.23 14.62 5.93
C THR A 161 42.59 15.10 7.23
N VAL A 162 41.25 15.10 7.27
CA VAL A 162 40.48 15.39 8.48
C VAL A 162 39.95 14.07 9.01
N PRO A 163 40.42 13.55 10.16
CA PRO A 163 39.92 12.29 10.73
C PRO A 163 38.43 12.40 11.04
N GLY A 164 37.68 11.37 10.65
CA GLY A 164 36.23 11.29 10.91
C GLY A 164 35.31 11.98 9.88
N LEU A 165 35.87 12.59 8.83
CA LEU A 165 35.09 13.04 7.66
C LEU A 165 35.02 11.87 6.68
N ASP A 166 33.80 11.36 6.50
CA ASP A 166 33.50 10.35 5.49
C ASP A 166 33.38 11.02 4.11
N PRO A 167 34.03 10.51 3.04
CA PRO A 167 33.85 11.00 1.68
C PRO A 167 32.39 11.06 1.23
N ASP A 168 31.55 10.12 1.70
CA ASP A 168 30.10 10.06 1.36
C ASP A 168 29.27 11.18 2.03
N GLY A 169 29.82 11.88 3.01
CA GLY A 169 29.20 13.06 3.64
C GLY A 169 29.39 14.37 2.87
N LEU A 170 30.13 14.37 1.76
CA LEU A 170 30.46 15.52 0.94
C LEU A 170 29.57 15.67 -0.31
N HIS A 171 28.53 14.81 -0.48
CA HIS A 171 27.59 14.85 -1.60
C HIS A 171 26.23 15.45 -1.25
#